data_b27cc41b24e4358985a5385b94f948b5
#
_entry.id   b27cc41b24e4358985a5385b94f948b5
#
_cell.length_a   1.000
_cell.length_b   1.000
_cell.length_c   1.000
_cell.angle_alpha   90.00
_cell.angle_beta   90.00
_cell.angle_gamma   90.00
#
_symmetry.space_group_name_H-M   'P 1'
#
loop_
_entity.id
_entity.type
_entity.pdbx_description
1 polymer ?
#
loop_
_entity_poly.entity_id
_entity_poly.type
_entity_poly.pdbx_seq_one_letter_code
_entity_poly.pdbx_strand_id
1 'polypeptide(L)'
;MTSPRARAAAGVSVADLGAYQQAVRRVLTCDLITKERPRPGVLDQVLRWADEMARDFRELLGYTLIATTHHVRLVRHLDVLDETQRSIFSRKGKPFDRRRLAYLCLVLGSFQRSRIEISLADLVRIFTPLANAIDGLGFDPAIGSHKAALVDVLGWLVDRGALRLSDGSLEWWARDTERGDALYDIDHDICAVLFKPARPVQHLTSAAGLVHEPPHSNPARRARRLLVEFPVVYYADVEPEVADALRAPGLAEDLVRFTGLVLERRAEGVMLADPGGVFTDRPFPGRGNAVSRAAGLLLAKIADLLEDPEHVPEPLPVPALADDQAGLVARMDAGLPRDGVVAELAWSPSEAEPPSPDDRPAPAQAPFVSRSRLETMTTELYDEFGAASFTSAWQQDPRGLLDAVIGFLSDLTLLRPVPGGVLVLPAALRYRNIRAALPTRTSGGQLALVALPEPTAQQDTPGQQDSSGQQGSSGQQDPSGQHGSSGQEVSFTQEEGR
;
A
#
# COMPACT_ATOMS: atom_id res chain seq x y z
N MET A 1 -33.18 24.02 -2.62
CA MET A 1 -31.77 24.23 -2.22
C MET A 1 -30.91 23.55 -3.27
N THR A 2 -30.24 24.32 -4.12
CA THR A 2 -29.32 23.80 -5.12
C THR A 2 -28.12 23.19 -4.38
N SER A 3 -27.88 21.88 -4.54
CA SER A 3 -26.65 21.21 -4.05
C SER A 3 -25.42 22.01 -4.47
N PRO A 4 -24.46 22.25 -3.58
CA PRO A 4 -23.23 22.92 -3.95
C PRO A 4 -22.54 22.09 -5.04
N ARG A 5 -22.32 22.68 -6.19
CA ARG A 5 -21.66 22.02 -7.32
C ARG A 5 -20.28 21.57 -6.89
N ALA A 6 -19.95 20.28 -7.05
CA ALA A 6 -18.64 19.74 -6.73
C ALA A 6 -17.54 20.57 -7.38
N ARG A 7 -16.50 20.93 -6.61
CA ARG A 7 -15.35 21.74 -7.07
C ARG A 7 -14.36 20.90 -7.87
N ALA A 8 -14.29 19.61 -7.55
CA ALA A 8 -13.39 18.66 -8.22
C ALA A 8 -13.77 18.48 -9.69
N ALA A 9 -12.77 18.32 -10.53
CA ALA A 9 -12.91 18.06 -11.96
C ALA A 9 -13.78 19.08 -12.69
N ALA A 10 -13.72 20.36 -12.29
CA ALA A 10 -14.60 21.41 -12.81
C ALA A 10 -14.47 21.64 -14.32
N GLY A 11 -13.29 21.35 -14.92
CA GLY A 11 -13.04 21.44 -16.35
C GLY A 11 -13.17 20.12 -17.12
N VAL A 12 -13.54 19.03 -16.45
CA VAL A 12 -13.56 17.69 -17.06
C VAL A 12 -14.98 17.34 -17.53
N SER A 13 -15.11 16.92 -18.79
CA SER A 13 -16.39 16.49 -19.33
C SER A 13 -16.89 15.21 -18.65
N VAL A 14 -18.21 14.96 -18.67
CA VAL A 14 -18.78 13.74 -18.09
C VAL A 14 -18.25 12.48 -18.80
N ALA A 15 -18.00 12.56 -20.11
CA ALA A 15 -17.44 11.45 -20.89
C ALA A 15 -16.00 11.10 -20.50
N ASP A 16 -15.22 12.11 -20.11
CA ASP A 16 -13.81 11.97 -19.75
C ASP A 16 -13.57 11.72 -18.25
N LEU A 17 -14.60 11.86 -17.42
CA LEU A 17 -14.48 11.81 -15.97
C LEU A 17 -13.82 10.51 -15.48
N GLY A 18 -14.18 9.38 -16.05
CA GLY A 18 -13.60 8.08 -15.68
C GLY A 18 -12.09 8.00 -15.97
N ALA A 19 -11.64 8.56 -17.11
CA ALA A 19 -10.21 8.61 -17.46
C ALA A 19 -9.44 9.55 -16.53
N TYR A 20 -10.01 10.70 -16.19
CA TYR A 20 -9.46 11.63 -15.20
C TYR A 20 -9.31 10.96 -13.83
N GLN A 21 -10.37 10.33 -13.32
CA GLN A 21 -10.35 9.63 -12.03
C GLN A 21 -9.31 8.51 -12.00
N GLN A 22 -9.14 7.80 -13.10
CA GLN A 22 -8.09 6.79 -13.22
C GLN A 22 -6.69 7.42 -13.12
N ALA A 23 -6.46 8.58 -13.75
CA ALA A 23 -5.20 9.32 -13.64
C ALA A 23 -4.96 9.78 -12.20
N VAL A 24 -5.95 10.35 -11.53
CA VAL A 24 -5.89 10.75 -10.12
C VAL A 24 -5.48 9.57 -9.22
N ARG A 25 -6.14 8.42 -9.37
CA ARG A 25 -5.83 7.23 -8.58
C ARG A 25 -4.42 6.71 -8.85
N ARG A 26 -3.93 6.78 -10.09
CA ARG A 26 -2.53 6.44 -10.42
C ARG A 26 -1.55 7.35 -9.71
N VAL A 27 -1.80 8.65 -9.69
CA VAL A 27 -0.95 9.63 -8.98
C VAL A 27 -1.00 9.42 -7.46
N LEU A 28 -2.15 9.04 -6.91
CA LEU A 28 -2.30 8.73 -5.48
C LEU A 28 -1.60 7.44 -5.06
N THR A 29 -1.51 6.44 -5.94
CA THR A 29 -0.95 5.13 -5.60
C THR A 29 0.51 4.94 -6.03
N CYS A 30 1.04 5.81 -6.89
CA CYS A 30 2.43 5.75 -7.32
C CYS A 30 3.24 6.90 -6.72
N ASP A 31 4.37 6.58 -6.12
CA ASP A 31 5.33 7.55 -5.58
C ASP A 31 5.97 8.41 -6.67
N LEU A 32 6.22 7.82 -7.82
CA LEU A 32 6.78 8.45 -9.00
C LEU A 32 6.28 7.72 -10.26
N ILE A 33 5.76 8.47 -11.23
CA ILE A 33 5.37 7.96 -12.54
C ILE A 33 6.39 8.46 -13.55
N THR A 34 7.01 7.53 -14.27
CA THR A 34 7.96 7.81 -15.36
C THR A 34 7.50 7.14 -16.65
N LYS A 35 8.27 7.26 -17.72
CA LYS A 35 7.97 6.61 -18.99
C LYS A 35 7.85 5.08 -18.85
N GLU A 36 8.69 4.50 -17.99
CA GLU A 36 8.75 3.04 -17.79
C GLU A 36 7.90 2.57 -16.61
N ARG A 37 7.62 3.43 -15.62
CA ARG A 37 6.96 3.08 -14.38
C ARG A 37 5.64 3.82 -14.18
N PRO A 38 4.58 3.15 -13.70
CA PRO A 38 4.47 1.72 -13.31
C PRO A 38 4.47 0.77 -14.51
N ARG A 39 4.18 1.27 -15.69
CA ARG A 39 4.26 0.59 -16.99
C ARG A 39 4.26 1.61 -18.12
N PRO A 40 4.78 1.29 -19.31
CA PRO A 40 4.75 2.17 -20.48
C PRO A 40 3.35 2.71 -20.79
N GLY A 41 3.26 3.97 -21.23
CA GLY A 41 2.03 4.64 -21.60
C GLY A 41 1.21 5.24 -20.45
N VAL A 42 1.52 4.94 -19.17
CA VAL A 42 0.81 5.54 -18.03
C VAL A 42 1.16 7.00 -17.86
N LEU A 43 2.41 7.39 -18.12
CA LEU A 43 2.85 8.78 -18.04
C LEU A 43 2.00 9.68 -18.97
N ASP A 44 1.84 9.30 -20.23
CA ASP A 44 1.06 10.07 -21.20
C ASP A 44 -0.42 10.18 -20.80
N GLN A 45 -0.99 9.09 -20.26
CA GLN A 45 -2.37 9.10 -19.76
C GLN A 45 -2.55 10.07 -18.59
N VAL A 46 -1.55 10.18 -17.71
CA VAL A 46 -1.58 11.08 -16.56
C VAL A 46 -1.30 12.52 -16.98
N LEU A 47 -0.32 12.75 -17.88
CA LEU A 47 0.03 14.08 -18.35
C LEU A 47 -1.12 14.77 -19.10
N ARG A 48 -2.00 14.01 -19.73
CA ARG A 48 -3.22 14.55 -20.37
C ARG A 48 -4.08 15.39 -19.40
N TRP A 49 -4.02 15.10 -18.10
CA TRP A 49 -4.83 15.72 -17.04
C TRP A 49 -3.99 16.52 -16.05
N ALA A 50 -2.75 16.83 -16.39
CA ALA A 50 -1.79 17.40 -15.44
C ALA A 50 -2.28 18.72 -14.83
N ASP A 51 -2.84 19.61 -15.63
CA ASP A 51 -3.29 20.94 -15.20
C ASP A 51 -4.53 20.86 -14.30
N GLU A 52 -5.52 20.06 -14.68
CA GLU A 52 -6.73 19.84 -13.88
C GLU A 52 -6.36 19.17 -12.55
N MET A 53 -5.52 18.13 -12.58
CA MET A 53 -5.06 17.46 -11.39
C MET A 53 -4.23 18.37 -10.49
N ALA A 54 -3.31 19.18 -11.05
CA ALA A 54 -2.50 20.10 -10.25
C ALA A 54 -3.34 21.11 -9.50
N ARG A 55 -4.39 21.63 -10.14
CA ARG A 55 -5.37 22.50 -9.50
C ARG A 55 -6.14 21.76 -8.39
N ASP A 56 -6.72 20.61 -8.71
CA ASP A 56 -7.60 19.88 -7.80
C ASP A 56 -6.82 19.31 -6.60
N PHE A 57 -5.61 18.77 -6.79
CA PHE A 57 -4.74 18.36 -5.67
C PHE A 57 -4.41 19.52 -4.73
N ARG A 58 -4.13 20.70 -5.29
CA ARG A 58 -3.82 21.90 -4.49
C ARG A 58 -5.03 22.42 -3.75
N GLU A 59 -6.18 22.50 -4.41
CA GLU A 59 -7.40 23.08 -3.81
C GLU A 59 -8.03 22.14 -2.80
N LEU A 60 -8.16 20.85 -3.12
CA LEU A 60 -8.86 19.88 -2.28
C LEU A 60 -7.98 19.34 -1.15
N LEU A 61 -6.71 19.04 -1.42
CA LEU A 61 -5.81 18.36 -0.50
C LEU A 61 -4.64 19.24 -0.04
N GLY A 62 -4.32 20.33 -0.76
CA GLY A 62 -3.14 21.14 -0.49
C GLY A 62 -1.84 20.48 -0.95
N TYR A 63 -1.92 19.44 -1.79
CA TYR A 63 -0.76 18.73 -2.34
C TYR A 63 -0.21 19.44 -3.56
N THR A 64 1.08 19.28 -3.81
CA THR A 64 1.73 19.84 -4.99
C THR A 64 2.02 18.74 -6.01
N LEU A 65 1.40 18.81 -7.18
CA LEU A 65 1.71 17.93 -8.29
C LEU A 65 2.87 18.54 -9.10
N ILE A 66 3.95 17.78 -9.24
CA ILE A 66 5.07 18.09 -10.16
C ILE A 66 4.86 17.23 -11.39
N ALA A 67 4.63 17.87 -12.53
CA ALA A 67 4.45 17.19 -13.80
C ALA A 67 5.42 17.79 -14.83
N THR A 68 6.21 16.94 -15.45
CA THR A 68 7.12 17.25 -16.55
C THR A 68 6.87 16.26 -17.69
N THR A 69 7.50 16.47 -18.84
CA THR A 69 7.40 15.51 -19.96
C THR A 69 8.02 14.15 -19.65
N HIS A 70 8.79 14.03 -18.56
CA HIS A 70 9.55 12.83 -18.24
C HIS A 70 9.03 12.12 -16.99
N HIS A 71 8.37 12.86 -16.07
CA HIS A 71 7.86 12.28 -14.84
C HIS A 71 6.70 13.06 -14.23
N VAL A 72 5.92 12.37 -13.40
CA VAL A 72 4.91 12.97 -12.53
C VAL A 72 5.12 12.49 -11.10
N ARG A 73 5.14 13.44 -10.16
CA ARG A 73 5.24 13.17 -8.71
C ARG A 73 4.29 14.03 -7.91
N LEU A 74 3.62 13.41 -6.94
CA LEU A 74 2.81 14.10 -5.95
C LEU A 74 3.63 14.34 -4.67
N VAL A 75 3.79 15.61 -4.30
CA VAL A 75 4.37 16.00 -3.02
C VAL A 75 3.24 16.18 -2.03
N ARG A 76 3.19 15.29 -1.03
CA ARG A 76 2.14 15.25 -0.01
C ARG A 76 2.55 16.03 1.23
N HIS A 77 1.55 16.51 1.96
CA HIS A 77 1.70 17.02 3.32
C HIS A 77 1.22 15.96 4.30
N LEU A 78 2.02 15.67 5.31
CA LEU A 78 1.64 14.74 6.37
C LEU A 78 0.92 15.52 7.48
N ASP A 79 -0.28 15.07 7.82
CA ASP A 79 -1.01 15.58 8.99
C ASP A 79 -0.71 14.76 10.24
N VAL A 80 -0.29 13.51 10.05
CA VAL A 80 -0.06 12.52 11.09
C VAL A 80 1.13 11.65 10.70
N LEU A 81 1.98 11.31 11.65
CA LEU A 81 2.99 10.25 11.47
C LEU A 81 2.36 8.91 11.85
N ASP A 82 2.49 7.94 10.98
CA ASP A 82 1.96 6.60 11.15
C ASP A 82 2.95 5.53 10.69
N GLU A 83 3.03 4.42 11.41
CA GLU A 83 3.97 3.33 11.08
C GLU A 83 3.64 2.64 9.75
N THR A 84 2.40 2.75 9.27
CA THR A 84 1.96 2.17 8.00
C THR A 84 2.44 2.97 6.78
N GLN A 85 2.92 4.21 6.96
CA GLN A 85 3.42 5.08 5.90
C GLN A 85 4.77 4.64 5.31
N ARG A 86 5.15 3.39 5.49
CA ARG A 86 6.35 2.79 4.91
C ARG A 86 6.14 2.56 3.42
N SER A 87 6.79 3.35 2.57
CA SER A 87 6.63 3.26 1.13
C SER A 87 7.85 2.72 0.38
N ILE A 88 8.96 2.44 1.06
CA ILE A 88 10.21 2.00 0.43
C ILE A 88 10.45 0.52 0.70
N PHE A 89 10.39 -0.27 -0.37
CA PHE A 89 10.60 -1.71 -0.33
C PHE A 89 11.62 -2.13 -1.38
N SER A 90 12.37 -3.18 -1.08
CA SER A 90 13.21 -3.86 -2.07
C SER A 90 12.35 -4.52 -3.15
N ARG A 91 12.97 -4.92 -4.27
CA ARG A 91 12.30 -5.71 -5.34
C ARG A 91 11.63 -6.99 -4.81
N LYS A 92 12.15 -7.54 -3.71
CA LYS A 92 11.59 -8.73 -3.05
C LYS A 92 10.48 -8.43 -2.05
N GLY A 93 9.98 -7.20 -1.99
CA GLY A 93 8.93 -6.77 -1.06
C GLY A 93 9.40 -6.62 0.40
N LYS A 94 10.71 -6.67 0.69
CA LYS A 94 11.24 -6.43 2.02
C LYS A 94 11.31 -4.92 2.29
N PRO A 95 10.78 -4.42 3.42
CA PRO A 95 10.89 -3.01 3.77
C PRO A 95 12.36 -2.61 3.97
N PHE A 96 12.69 -1.38 3.56
CA PHE A 96 14.02 -0.84 3.81
C PHE A 96 14.20 -0.59 5.31
N ASP A 97 15.30 -1.12 5.84
CA ASP A 97 15.79 -0.81 7.17
C ASP A 97 16.59 0.51 7.19
N ARG A 98 17.01 0.94 8.38
CA ARG A 98 17.77 2.19 8.56
C ARG A 98 19.05 2.20 7.72
N ARG A 99 19.74 1.07 7.57
CA ARG A 99 20.95 0.95 6.75
C ARG A 99 20.65 1.21 5.28
N ARG A 100 19.61 0.59 4.72
CA ARG A 100 19.21 0.80 3.31
C ARG A 100 18.79 2.22 3.05
N LEU A 101 18.04 2.85 3.97
CA LEU A 101 17.64 4.25 3.85
C LEU A 101 18.84 5.20 3.90
N ALA A 102 19.79 4.98 4.81
CA ALA A 102 21.02 5.75 4.87
C ALA A 102 21.87 5.58 3.61
N TYR A 103 22.02 4.35 3.12
CA TYR A 103 22.73 4.07 1.87
C TYR A 103 22.05 4.76 0.69
N LEU A 104 20.72 4.76 0.61
CA LEU A 104 19.98 5.47 -0.44
C LEU A 104 20.30 6.98 -0.44
N CYS A 105 20.29 7.62 0.73
CA CYS A 105 20.63 9.04 0.84
C CYS A 105 22.10 9.31 0.43
N LEU A 106 23.04 8.46 0.86
CA LEU A 106 24.44 8.61 0.51
C LEU A 106 24.72 8.37 -0.99
N VAL A 107 24.06 7.38 -1.58
CA VAL A 107 24.18 7.10 -3.03
C VAL A 107 23.64 8.28 -3.83
N LEU A 108 22.45 8.79 -3.49
CA LEU A 108 21.89 10.00 -4.15
C LEU A 108 22.81 11.22 -3.97
N GLY A 109 23.39 11.38 -2.76
CA GLY A 109 24.37 12.45 -2.48
C GLY A 109 25.70 12.29 -3.24
N SER A 110 26.04 11.08 -3.67
CA SER A 110 27.26 10.79 -4.45
C SER A 110 27.15 11.20 -5.91
N PHE A 111 25.93 11.41 -6.41
CA PHE A 111 25.71 11.76 -7.81
C PHE A 111 25.99 13.24 -8.04
N GLN A 112 27.18 13.54 -8.56
CA GLN A 112 27.54 14.90 -8.94
C GLN A 112 26.84 15.29 -10.25
N ARG A 113 26.29 16.50 -10.32
CA ARG A 113 25.54 17.00 -11.49
C ARG A 113 26.31 16.96 -12.81
N SER A 114 27.64 16.93 -12.76
CA SER A 114 28.50 16.86 -13.95
C SER A 114 28.71 15.44 -14.49
N ARG A 115 28.35 14.41 -13.72
CA ARG A 115 28.50 13.02 -14.16
C ARG A 115 27.22 12.52 -14.79
N ILE A 116 27.30 12.11 -16.03
CA ILE A 116 26.19 11.49 -16.76
C ILE A 116 26.17 9.98 -16.52
N GLU A 117 27.36 9.40 -16.32
CA GLU A 117 27.56 7.97 -16.14
C GLU A 117 28.41 7.70 -14.89
N ILE A 118 28.20 6.53 -14.28
CA ILE A 118 29.00 6.06 -13.15
C ILE A 118 29.15 4.53 -13.20
N SER A 119 30.40 4.04 -13.07
CA SER A 119 30.62 2.61 -12.84
C SER A 119 30.32 2.26 -11.39
N LEU A 120 29.94 1.00 -11.15
CA LEU A 120 29.67 0.52 -9.79
C LEU A 120 30.95 0.56 -8.94
N ALA A 121 32.11 0.28 -9.54
CA ALA A 121 33.42 0.39 -8.88
C ALA A 121 33.69 1.86 -8.43
N ASP A 122 33.45 2.85 -9.30
CA ASP A 122 33.57 4.26 -8.94
C ASP A 122 32.57 4.69 -7.86
N LEU A 123 31.33 4.23 -7.98
CA LEU A 123 30.30 4.51 -6.97
C LEU A 123 30.74 3.97 -5.60
N VAL A 124 31.18 2.71 -5.53
CA VAL A 124 31.65 2.08 -4.29
C VAL A 124 32.85 2.86 -3.72
N ARG A 125 33.79 3.29 -4.57
CA ARG A 125 34.96 4.08 -4.15
C ARG A 125 34.56 5.43 -3.52
N ILE A 126 33.54 6.11 -4.04
CA ILE A 126 33.02 7.38 -3.50
C ILE A 126 32.17 7.12 -2.25
N PHE A 127 31.32 6.09 -2.28
CA PHE A 127 30.34 5.78 -1.27
C PHE A 127 30.97 5.23 0.03
N THR A 128 32.01 4.38 -0.08
CA THR A 128 32.63 3.70 1.08
C THR A 128 33.13 4.68 2.15
N PRO A 129 33.93 5.70 1.81
CA PRO A 129 34.39 6.66 2.85
C PRO A 129 33.24 7.45 3.46
N LEU A 130 32.19 7.78 2.69
CA LEU A 130 31.01 8.49 3.22
C LEU A 130 30.25 7.62 4.23
N ALA A 131 30.04 6.34 3.91
CA ALA A 131 29.37 5.41 4.81
C ALA A 131 30.19 5.11 6.06
N ASN A 132 31.53 5.04 5.95
CA ASN A 132 32.43 4.76 7.06
C ASN A 132 32.67 5.97 7.95
N ALA A 133 32.36 7.18 7.49
CA ALA A 133 32.38 8.38 8.32
C ALA A 133 31.18 8.49 9.30
N ILE A 134 30.17 7.64 9.13
CA ILE A 134 28.98 7.64 9.99
C ILE A 134 29.08 6.49 10.98
N ASP A 135 29.12 6.80 12.27
CA ASP A 135 29.21 5.82 13.34
C ASP A 135 28.06 4.80 13.28
N GLY A 136 28.42 3.53 13.39
CA GLY A 136 27.46 2.41 13.35
C GLY A 136 26.85 2.09 11.98
N LEU A 137 27.14 2.87 10.94
CA LEU A 137 26.67 2.58 9.59
C LEU A 137 27.66 1.68 8.85
N GLY A 138 28.81 2.19 8.47
CA GLY A 138 29.89 1.50 7.77
C GLY A 138 29.49 0.81 6.47
N PHE A 139 30.45 0.62 5.57
CA PHE A 139 30.30 -0.23 4.39
C PHE A 139 31.58 -1.03 4.15
N ASP A 140 31.43 -2.34 4.02
CA ASP A 140 32.46 -3.28 3.61
C ASP A 140 31.84 -4.23 2.58
N PRO A 141 32.37 -4.27 1.34
CA PRO A 141 31.86 -5.16 0.29
C PRO A 141 32.08 -6.65 0.60
N ALA A 142 32.97 -7.01 1.53
CA ALA A 142 33.15 -8.39 1.98
C ALA A 142 31.98 -8.84 2.89
N ILE A 143 31.28 -7.93 3.55
CA ILE A 143 30.14 -8.23 4.41
C ILE A 143 28.89 -8.40 3.56
N GLY A 144 28.34 -9.62 3.51
CA GLY A 144 27.18 -9.96 2.68
C GLY A 144 25.95 -9.10 2.94
N SER A 145 25.67 -8.72 4.19
CA SER A 145 24.53 -7.85 4.54
C SER A 145 24.70 -6.41 4.05
N HIS A 146 25.91 -5.86 4.06
CA HIS A 146 26.22 -4.54 3.53
C HIS A 146 26.06 -4.52 2.00
N LYS A 147 26.63 -5.54 1.34
CA LYS A 147 26.51 -5.73 -0.10
C LYS A 147 25.05 -5.87 -0.53
N ALA A 148 24.27 -6.71 0.15
CA ALA A 148 22.86 -6.89 -0.14
C ALA A 148 22.06 -5.59 0.03
N ALA A 149 22.39 -4.78 1.04
CA ALA A 149 21.74 -3.48 1.25
C ALA A 149 22.02 -2.51 0.10
N LEU A 150 23.28 -2.44 -0.40
CA LEU A 150 23.62 -1.59 -1.54
C LEU A 150 22.94 -2.09 -2.84
N VAL A 151 22.90 -3.40 -3.06
CA VAL A 151 22.18 -4.00 -4.21
C VAL A 151 20.69 -3.66 -4.18
N ASP A 152 20.04 -3.75 -3.01
CA ASP A 152 18.64 -3.38 -2.86
C ASP A 152 18.42 -1.89 -3.19
N VAL A 153 19.32 -0.99 -2.75
CA VAL A 153 19.26 0.44 -3.04
C VAL A 153 19.42 0.73 -4.54
N LEU A 154 20.43 0.15 -5.17
CA LEU A 154 20.67 0.35 -6.61
C LEU A 154 19.51 -0.22 -7.44
N GLY A 155 19.02 -1.41 -7.08
CA GLY A 155 17.84 -1.99 -7.71
C GLY A 155 16.61 -1.07 -7.59
N TRP A 156 16.41 -0.45 -6.42
CA TRP A 156 15.33 0.50 -6.20
C TRP A 156 15.46 1.77 -7.05
N LEU A 157 16.68 2.29 -7.23
CA LEU A 157 16.96 3.45 -8.10
C LEU A 157 16.75 3.11 -9.58
N VAL A 158 17.16 1.93 -10.02
CA VAL A 158 16.91 1.43 -11.38
C VAL A 158 15.41 1.29 -11.65
N ASP A 159 14.65 0.72 -10.71
CA ASP A 159 13.19 0.57 -10.85
C ASP A 159 12.46 1.89 -11.00
N ARG A 160 13.03 2.99 -10.50
CA ARG A 160 12.45 4.35 -10.61
C ARG A 160 13.00 5.15 -11.76
N GLY A 161 13.96 4.60 -12.49
CA GLY A 161 14.59 5.26 -13.62
C GLY A 161 15.62 6.33 -13.23
N ALA A 162 16.00 6.41 -11.95
CA ALA A 162 17.09 7.28 -11.49
C ALA A 162 18.46 6.80 -12.02
N LEU A 163 18.58 5.49 -12.17
CA LEU A 163 19.71 4.81 -12.80
C LEU A 163 19.21 3.93 -13.94
N ARG A 164 19.91 3.92 -15.05
CA ARG A 164 19.71 3.00 -16.15
C ARG A 164 20.99 2.18 -16.38
N LEU A 165 20.87 0.87 -16.31
CA LEU A 165 21.99 -0.01 -16.60
C LEU A 165 22.36 0.10 -18.08
N SER A 166 23.58 0.56 -18.38
CA SER A 166 24.12 0.70 -19.75
C SER A 166 24.96 -0.51 -20.12
N ASP A 167 25.75 -1.06 -19.18
CA ASP A 167 26.58 -2.24 -19.39
C ASP A 167 26.82 -3.00 -18.08
N GLY A 168 27.19 -4.27 -18.17
CA GLY A 168 27.51 -5.11 -17.02
C GLY A 168 26.31 -5.67 -16.28
N SER A 169 26.49 -6.08 -15.03
CA SER A 169 25.45 -6.71 -14.21
C SER A 169 25.67 -6.49 -12.72
N LEU A 170 24.64 -5.94 -12.05
CA LEU A 170 24.61 -5.78 -10.60
C LEU A 170 24.63 -7.13 -9.88
N GLU A 171 23.95 -8.13 -10.42
CA GLU A 171 23.90 -9.48 -9.86
C GLU A 171 25.26 -10.17 -9.93
N TRP A 172 26.01 -9.91 -10.99
CA TRP A 172 27.36 -10.46 -11.13
C TRP A 172 28.31 -9.82 -10.13
N TRP A 173 28.31 -8.49 -10.01
CA TRP A 173 29.07 -7.79 -8.97
C TRP A 173 28.71 -8.29 -7.56
N ALA A 174 27.42 -8.55 -7.30
CA ALA A 174 26.97 -9.07 -6.01
C ALA A 174 27.57 -10.44 -5.66
N ARG A 175 27.92 -11.25 -6.68
CA ARG A 175 28.58 -12.56 -6.51
C ARG A 175 30.10 -12.45 -6.39
N ASP A 176 30.70 -11.62 -7.23
CA ASP A 176 32.15 -11.42 -7.31
C ASP A 176 32.43 -9.91 -7.50
N THR A 177 32.81 -9.25 -6.40
CA THR A 177 33.08 -7.80 -6.38
C THR A 177 34.40 -7.42 -7.06
N GLU A 178 35.29 -8.36 -7.33
CA GLU A 178 36.56 -8.09 -7.98
C GLU A 178 36.47 -8.17 -9.51
N ARG A 179 35.61 -9.04 -10.04
CA ARG A 179 35.44 -9.29 -11.46
C ARG A 179 34.18 -8.75 -12.07
N GLY A 180 33.16 -8.53 -11.23
CA GLY A 180 31.90 -7.95 -11.67
C GLY A 180 31.93 -6.43 -11.65
N ASP A 181 31.39 -5.79 -12.67
CA ASP A 181 31.09 -4.34 -12.66
C ASP A 181 29.78 -4.08 -13.39
N ALA A 182 29.28 -2.87 -13.25
CA ALA A 182 28.09 -2.39 -13.92
C ALA A 182 28.25 -0.89 -14.19
N LEU A 183 27.86 -0.46 -15.39
CA LEU A 183 27.85 0.94 -15.79
C LEU A 183 26.41 1.46 -15.78
N TYR A 184 26.20 2.58 -15.14
CA TYR A 184 24.89 3.22 -15.05
C TYR A 184 24.89 4.62 -15.62
N ASP A 185 23.89 4.94 -16.44
CA ASP A 185 23.51 6.30 -16.75
C ASP A 185 22.72 6.88 -15.59
N ILE A 186 22.96 8.13 -15.23
CA ILE A 186 22.30 8.84 -14.13
C ILE A 186 21.26 9.81 -14.70
N ASP A 187 19.99 9.65 -14.33
CA ASP A 187 18.96 10.65 -14.57
C ASP A 187 18.87 11.62 -13.37
N HIS A 188 19.51 12.78 -13.54
CA HIS A 188 19.57 13.79 -12.48
C HIS A 188 18.22 14.42 -12.15
N ASP A 189 17.31 14.52 -13.12
CA ASP A 189 15.98 15.09 -12.92
C ASP A 189 15.16 14.16 -12.03
N ILE A 190 15.23 12.85 -12.29
CA ILE A 190 14.59 11.84 -11.42
C ILE A 190 15.27 11.81 -10.05
N CYS A 191 16.60 11.80 -9.96
CA CYS A 191 17.31 11.85 -8.69
C CYS A 191 16.87 13.06 -7.83
N ALA A 192 16.73 14.23 -8.42
CA ALA A 192 16.33 15.46 -7.72
C ALA A 192 14.89 15.40 -7.18
N VAL A 193 14.01 14.65 -7.81
CA VAL A 193 12.62 14.54 -7.37
C VAL A 193 12.38 13.36 -6.42
N LEU A 194 13.28 12.37 -6.37
CA LEU A 194 13.14 11.24 -5.44
C LEU A 194 13.18 11.66 -3.97
N PHE A 195 14.00 12.64 -3.63
CA PHE A 195 14.05 13.22 -2.31
C PHE A 195 13.68 14.70 -2.36
N LYS A 196 12.38 14.98 -2.28
CA LYS A 196 11.84 16.34 -2.24
C LYS A 196 10.83 16.45 -1.11
N PRO A 197 11.30 16.66 0.12
CA PRO A 197 10.42 16.82 1.26
C PRO A 197 9.58 18.10 1.12
N ALA A 198 8.39 18.10 1.72
CA ALA A 198 7.48 19.25 1.70
C ALA A 198 8.09 20.49 2.40
N ARG A 199 9.05 20.26 3.29
CA ARG A 199 9.82 21.30 4.00
C ARG A 199 11.29 20.87 4.14
N PRO A 200 12.22 21.83 4.33
CA PRO A 200 13.63 21.52 4.56
C PRO A 200 13.80 20.66 5.83
N VAL A 201 14.36 19.46 5.69
CA VAL A 201 14.54 18.53 6.82
C VAL A 201 15.78 18.85 7.65
N GLN A 202 16.75 19.57 7.10
CA GLN A 202 18.00 19.95 7.80
C GLN A 202 17.79 20.91 8.98
N HIS A 203 16.60 21.53 9.08
CA HIS A 203 16.26 22.44 10.18
C HIS A 203 15.33 21.78 11.22
N LEU A 204 15.01 20.49 11.04
CA LEU A 204 14.15 19.77 11.96
C LEU A 204 14.97 19.27 13.15
N THR A 205 14.53 19.62 14.33
CA THR A 205 15.13 19.20 15.60
C THR A 205 14.42 17.99 16.21
N SER A 206 13.23 17.71 15.71
CA SER A 206 12.39 16.58 16.09
C SER A 206 11.62 16.07 14.88
N ALA A 207 11.31 14.78 14.87
CA ALA A 207 10.44 14.15 13.90
C ALA A 207 9.02 14.74 13.90
N ALA A 208 8.56 15.31 15.00
CA ALA A 208 7.31 16.07 15.07
C ALA A 208 7.26 17.19 14.01
N GLY A 209 8.40 17.79 13.68
CA GLY A 209 8.50 18.80 12.63
C GLY A 209 8.25 18.31 11.22
N LEU A 210 8.16 16.99 10.97
CA LEU A 210 7.74 16.41 9.67
C LEU A 210 6.25 16.59 9.42
N VAL A 211 5.46 16.66 10.48
CA VAL A 211 4.03 16.96 10.41
C VAL A 211 3.86 18.46 10.19
N HIS A 212 3.16 18.82 9.17
CA HIS A 212 2.94 20.21 8.81
C HIS A 212 1.57 20.65 9.30
N GLU A 213 1.53 21.31 10.45
CA GLU A 213 0.38 22.13 10.85
C GLU A 213 0.63 23.59 10.46
N PRO A 214 0.02 24.09 9.38
CA PRO A 214 -0.06 25.53 9.19
C PRO A 214 -0.97 26.11 10.27
N PRO A 215 -0.65 27.29 10.83
CA PRO A 215 -1.42 27.94 11.90
C PRO A 215 -2.90 28.18 11.58
N HIS A 216 -3.36 27.91 10.37
CA HIS A 216 -4.75 28.01 9.91
C HIS A 216 -5.08 26.86 8.95
N SER A 217 -4.95 25.61 9.39
CA SER A 217 -5.32 24.46 8.55
C SER A 217 -6.84 24.49 8.30
N ASN A 218 -7.23 24.52 7.03
CA ASN A 218 -8.65 24.41 6.65
C ASN A 218 -9.16 23.00 7.04
N PRO A 219 -10.11 22.88 8.01
CA PRO A 219 -10.56 21.58 8.51
C PRO A 219 -11.11 20.69 7.39
N ALA A 220 -11.79 21.26 6.39
CA ALA A 220 -12.30 20.52 5.25
C ALA A 220 -11.19 19.95 4.35
N ARG A 221 -10.06 20.65 4.22
CA ARG A 221 -8.89 20.15 3.48
C ARG A 221 -8.22 19.02 4.25
N ARG A 222 -8.06 19.19 5.57
CA ARG A 222 -7.51 18.15 6.45
C ARG A 222 -8.39 16.89 6.44
N ALA A 223 -9.71 17.04 6.55
CA ALA A 223 -10.67 15.94 6.46
C ALA A 223 -10.51 15.13 5.15
N ARG A 224 -10.34 15.82 3.99
CA ARG A 224 -10.12 15.15 2.71
C ARG A 224 -8.78 14.43 2.66
N ARG A 225 -7.70 15.02 3.21
CA ARG A 225 -6.39 14.35 3.28
C ARG A 225 -6.47 13.08 4.11
N LEU A 226 -7.04 13.14 5.30
CA LEU A 226 -7.19 11.98 6.17
C LEU A 226 -7.94 10.84 5.45
N LEU A 227 -9.03 11.14 4.74
CA LEU A 227 -9.79 10.13 3.99
C LEU A 227 -9.02 9.51 2.81
N VAL A 228 -8.07 10.24 2.24
CA VAL A 228 -7.22 9.72 1.15
C VAL A 228 -6.04 8.92 1.68
N GLU A 229 -5.53 9.26 2.87
CA GLU A 229 -4.31 8.66 3.44
C GLU A 229 -4.61 7.48 4.38
N PHE A 230 -5.79 7.44 5.02
CA PHE A 230 -6.14 6.41 6.00
C PHE A 230 -7.30 5.54 5.56
N PRO A 231 -7.29 4.25 5.90
CA PRO A 231 -8.38 3.32 5.55
C PRO A 231 -9.73 3.72 6.15
N VAL A 232 -9.73 4.18 7.40
CA VAL A 232 -10.91 4.65 8.14
C VAL A 232 -10.52 5.88 8.95
N VAL A 233 -11.40 6.89 9.00
CA VAL A 233 -11.25 8.06 9.86
C VAL A 233 -12.40 8.05 10.85
N TYR A 234 -12.11 7.79 12.12
CA TYR A 234 -13.10 7.85 13.19
C TYR A 234 -13.31 9.28 13.67
N TYR A 235 -14.55 9.65 13.97
CA TYR A 235 -14.87 10.99 14.46
C TYR A 235 -14.25 11.28 15.82
N ALA A 236 -14.03 10.24 16.63
CA ALA A 236 -13.40 10.35 17.95
C ALA A 236 -11.90 10.62 17.89
N ASP A 237 -11.25 10.35 16.75
CA ASP A 237 -9.80 10.47 16.59
C ASP A 237 -9.35 11.82 15.99
N VAL A 238 -10.32 12.70 15.70
CA VAL A 238 -10.07 13.99 15.06
C VAL A 238 -10.72 15.13 15.83
N GLU A 239 -10.21 16.35 15.61
CA GLU A 239 -10.76 17.56 16.22
C GLU A 239 -12.22 17.79 15.76
N PRO A 240 -13.06 18.45 16.60
CA PRO A 240 -14.48 18.67 16.30
C PRO A 240 -14.75 19.32 14.95
N GLU A 241 -13.95 20.30 14.55
CA GLU A 241 -14.09 21.02 13.28
C GLU A 241 -13.80 20.10 12.07
N VAL A 242 -12.86 19.16 12.23
CA VAL A 242 -12.55 18.15 11.22
C VAL A 242 -13.66 17.09 11.17
N ALA A 243 -14.18 16.67 12.33
CA ALA A 243 -15.31 15.76 12.40
C ALA A 243 -16.57 16.34 11.72
N ASP A 244 -16.84 17.64 11.92
CA ASP A 244 -17.94 18.33 11.26
C ASP A 244 -17.72 18.45 9.74
N ALA A 245 -16.49 18.70 9.32
CA ALA A 245 -16.13 18.69 7.91
C ALA A 245 -16.33 17.31 7.28
N LEU A 246 -15.99 16.21 7.98
CA LEU A 246 -16.22 14.83 7.53
C LEU A 246 -17.71 14.50 7.37
N ARG A 247 -18.58 15.11 8.18
CA ARG A 247 -20.03 14.96 8.08
C ARG A 247 -20.66 15.79 6.97
N ALA A 248 -19.95 16.80 6.46
CA ALA A 248 -20.48 17.71 5.45
C ALA A 248 -20.74 16.99 4.11
N PRO A 249 -21.91 17.18 3.48
CA PRO A 249 -22.25 16.51 2.21
C PRO A 249 -21.31 16.89 1.07
N GLY A 250 -20.88 18.14 0.95
CA GLY A 250 -20.02 18.62 -0.12
C GLY A 250 -18.62 17.99 -0.13
N LEU A 251 -18.13 17.50 1.01
CA LEU A 251 -16.87 16.75 1.07
C LEU A 251 -16.98 15.42 0.31
N ALA A 252 -18.10 14.69 0.49
CA ALA A 252 -18.36 13.44 -0.19
C ALA A 252 -18.42 13.64 -1.71
N GLU A 253 -19.18 14.64 -2.17
CA GLU A 253 -19.34 14.95 -3.58
C GLU A 253 -17.98 15.28 -4.25
N ASP A 254 -17.16 16.10 -3.59
CA ASP A 254 -15.82 16.45 -4.07
C ASP A 254 -14.92 15.22 -4.19
N LEU A 255 -14.83 14.37 -3.15
CA LEU A 255 -13.93 13.22 -3.15
C LEU A 255 -14.38 12.11 -4.12
N VAL A 256 -15.68 11.82 -4.17
CA VAL A 256 -16.22 10.82 -5.12
C VAL A 256 -15.99 11.29 -6.56
N ARG A 257 -16.22 12.56 -6.86
CA ARG A 257 -15.98 13.11 -8.20
C ARG A 257 -14.48 13.15 -8.54
N PHE A 258 -13.61 13.43 -7.56
CA PHE A 258 -12.17 13.48 -7.73
C PHE A 258 -11.56 12.10 -7.93
N THR A 259 -11.91 11.13 -7.09
CA THR A 259 -11.26 9.83 -7.04
C THR A 259 -12.01 8.71 -7.78
N GLY A 260 -13.33 8.85 -7.92
CA GLY A 260 -14.19 7.76 -8.40
C GLY A 260 -14.33 6.62 -7.39
N LEU A 261 -13.91 6.82 -6.13
CA LEU A 261 -14.10 5.88 -5.04
C LEU A 261 -15.46 6.07 -4.40
N VAL A 262 -15.91 5.07 -3.65
CA VAL A 262 -17.17 5.13 -2.90
C VAL A 262 -16.89 5.64 -1.49
N LEU A 263 -17.56 6.72 -1.09
CA LEU A 263 -17.48 7.22 0.28
C LEU A 263 -18.57 6.56 1.10
N GLU A 264 -18.17 5.84 2.13
CA GLU A 264 -19.05 5.21 3.11
C GLU A 264 -18.98 6.00 4.41
N ARG A 265 -20.16 6.44 4.88
CA ARG A 265 -20.30 7.22 6.14
C ARG A 265 -21.17 6.43 7.10
N ARG A 266 -20.68 6.28 8.33
CA ARG A 266 -21.37 5.62 9.44
C ARG A 266 -21.41 6.49 10.67
N ALA A 267 -22.06 6.02 11.74
CA ALA A 267 -22.16 6.76 13.00
C ALA A 267 -20.78 7.02 13.63
N GLU A 268 -19.86 6.07 13.49
CA GLU A 268 -18.52 6.10 14.09
C GLU A 268 -17.47 6.85 13.26
N GLY A 269 -17.64 6.95 11.93
CA GLY A 269 -16.60 7.50 11.06
C GLY A 269 -16.91 7.44 9.58
N VAL A 270 -15.87 7.68 8.77
CA VAL A 270 -15.97 7.76 7.31
C VAL A 270 -14.80 6.99 6.68
N MET A 271 -15.04 6.34 5.55
CA MET A 271 -14.01 5.68 4.76
C MET A 271 -14.24 5.89 3.26
N LEU A 272 -13.15 5.81 2.48
CA LEU A 272 -13.17 5.69 1.03
C LEU A 272 -12.90 4.23 0.66
N ALA A 273 -13.83 3.63 -0.08
CA ALA A 273 -13.72 2.26 -0.54
C ALA A 273 -13.50 2.20 -2.06
N ASP A 274 -12.64 1.26 -2.49
CA ASP A 274 -12.49 0.88 -3.90
C ASP A 274 -13.14 -0.49 -4.14
N PRO A 275 -14.42 -0.54 -4.56
CA PRO A 275 -15.10 -1.83 -4.81
C PRO A 275 -14.42 -2.67 -5.90
N GLY A 276 -13.71 -2.02 -6.81
CA GLY A 276 -12.94 -2.67 -7.87
C GLY A 276 -11.68 -3.38 -7.38
N GLY A 277 -11.15 -2.96 -6.23
CA GLY A 277 -9.92 -3.51 -5.64
C GLY A 277 -8.68 -3.37 -6.52
N VAL A 278 -8.69 -2.42 -7.47
CA VAL A 278 -7.60 -2.23 -8.46
C VAL A 278 -6.57 -1.21 -7.98
N PHE A 279 -6.98 -0.28 -7.13
CA PHE A 279 -6.20 0.86 -6.68
C PHE A 279 -5.87 0.81 -5.18
N THR A 280 -5.88 -0.38 -4.60
CA THR A 280 -5.46 -0.62 -3.22
C THR A 280 -4.16 -1.40 -3.19
N ASP A 281 -3.27 -1.07 -2.28
CA ASP A 281 -2.08 -1.85 -1.93
C ASP A 281 -2.40 -2.99 -0.96
N ARG A 282 -3.60 -2.95 -0.34
CA ARG A 282 -4.10 -3.91 0.63
C ARG A 282 -5.49 -4.42 0.23
N PRO A 283 -5.57 -5.33 -0.77
CA PRO A 283 -6.87 -5.87 -1.18
C PRO A 283 -7.52 -6.63 -0.03
N PHE A 284 -8.73 -6.13 0.35
CA PHE A 284 -9.53 -6.70 1.43
C PHE A 284 -11.01 -6.28 1.27
N PRO A 285 -11.96 -7.17 1.48
CA PRO A 285 -11.84 -8.62 1.69
C PRO A 285 -11.66 -9.39 0.38
N GLY A 286 -11.27 -10.66 0.51
CA GLY A 286 -11.43 -11.69 -0.53
C GLY A 286 -10.33 -11.78 -1.58
N ARG A 287 -9.80 -10.68 -2.08
CA ARG A 287 -8.70 -10.66 -3.06
C ARG A 287 -7.39 -10.42 -2.33
N GLY A 288 -6.63 -11.47 -2.08
CA GLY A 288 -5.35 -11.30 -1.39
C GLY A 288 -4.67 -12.63 -1.10
N ASN A 289 -3.59 -12.53 -0.34
CA ASN A 289 -2.84 -13.67 0.14
C ASN A 289 -3.59 -14.41 1.28
N ALA A 290 -2.99 -15.48 1.82
CA ALA A 290 -3.56 -16.25 2.91
C ALA A 290 -3.87 -15.40 4.16
N VAL A 291 -3.05 -14.37 4.44
CA VAL A 291 -3.27 -13.46 5.59
C VAL A 291 -4.55 -12.64 5.41
N SER A 292 -4.79 -12.06 4.22
CA SER A 292 -6.01 -11.28 3.93
C SER A 292 -7.27 -12.16 4.02
N ARG A 293 -7.19 -13.42 3.56
CA ARG A 293 -8.31 -14.37 3.66
C ARG A 293 -8.59 -14.76 5.12
N ALA A 294 -7.54 -15.13 5.87
CA ALA A 294 -7.67 -15.46 7.28
C ALA A 294 -8.21 -14.27 8.10
N ALA A 295 -7.79 -13.04 7.75
CA ALA A 295 -8.27 -11.82 8.37
C ALA A 295 -9.79 -11.64 8.22
N GLY A 296 -10.32 -11.88 7.01
CA GLY A 296 -11.76 -11.81 6.76
C GLY A 296 -12.55 -12.85 7.59
N LEU A 297 -12.09 -14.10 7.62
CA LEU A 297 -12.73 -15.16 8.39
C LEU A 297 -12.63 -14.93 9.90
N LEU A 298 -11.49 -14.42 10.38
CA LEU A 298 -11.33 -14.08 11.79
C LEU A 298 -12.27 -12.94 12.20
N LEU A 299 -12.46 -11.91 11.36
CA LEU A 299 -13.43 -10.85 11.64
C LEU A 299 -14.87 -11.36 11.69
N ALA A 300 -15.24 -12.31 10.85
CA ALA A 300 -16.56 -12.95 10.93
C ALA A 300 -16.74 -13.68 12.28
N LYS A 301 -15.76 -14.48 12.71
CA LYS A 301 -15.80 -15.15 14.04
C LYS A 301 -15.80 -14.17 15.21
N ILE A 302 -15.07 -13.04 15.10
CA ILE A 302 -15.12 -11.96 16.09
C ILE A 302 -16.51 -11.32 16.13
N ALA A 303 -17.15 -11.10 14.98
CA ALA A 303 -18.49 -10.56 14.93
C ALA A 303 -19.52 -11.51 15.58
N ASP A 304 -19.42 -12.82 15.31
CA ASP A 304 -20.25 -13.83 15.96
C ASP A 304 -20.09 -13.80 17.48
N LEU A 305 -18.84 -13.63 17.98
CA LEU A 305 -18.58 -13.48 19.41
C LEU A 305 -19.22 -12.21 20.00
N LEU A 306 -19.18 -11.09 19.26
CA LEU A 306 -19.76 -9.83 19.74
C LEU A 306 -21.29 -9.82 19.71
N GLU A 307 -21.90 -10.66 18.88
CA GLU A 307 -23.35 -10.82 18.78
C GLU A 307 -23.89 -11.88 19.77
N ASP A 308 -23.01 -12.65 20.42
CA ASP A 308 -23.40 -13.64 21.44
C ASP A 308 -23.79 -12.97 22.76
N PRO A 309 -25.08 -12.99 23.17
CA PRO A 309 -25.51 -12.33 24.37
C PRO A 309 -24.99 -12.98 25.66
N GLU A 310 -24.52 -14.24 25.61
CA GLU A 310 -23.98 -14.95 26.75
C GLU A 310 -22.51 -14.63 27.02
N HIS A 311 -21.79 -14.09 26.01
CA HIS A 311 -20.35 -13.87 26.09
C HIS A 311 -19.95 -12.48 25.57
N VAL A 312 -20.63 -11.44 26.04
CA VAL A 312 -20.31 -10.04 25.62
C VAL A 312 -18.91 -9.65 26.13
N PRO A 313 -17.95 -9.36 25.25
CA PRO A 313 -16.62 -8.91 25.64
C PRO A 313 -16.68 -7.60 26.43
N GLU A 314 -15.84 -7.49 27.46
CA GLU A 314 -15.70 -6.27 28.25
C GLU A 314 -15.19 -5.13 27.38
N PRO A 315 -15.85 -3.96 27.37
CA PRO A 315 -15.34 -2.79 26.68
C PRO A 315 -14.18 -2.16 27.44
N LEU A 316 -13.08 -1.90 26.77
CA LEU A 316 -11.92 -1.19 27.31
C LEU A 316 -11.70 0.14 26.58
N PRO A 317 -11.07 1.13 27.25
CA PRO A 317 -10.78 2.40 26.63
C PRO A 317 -9.78 2.24 25.46
N VAL A 318 -10.08 2.85 24.35
CA VAL A 318 -9.17 2.90 23.19
C VAL A 318 -8.08 3.93 23.45
N PRO A 319 -6.78 3.55 23.40
CA PRO A 319 -5.69 4.51 23.52
C PRO A 319 -5.83 5.64 22.49
N ALA A 320 -5.57 6.87 22.91
CA ALA A 320 -5.66 8.01 22.01
C ALA A 320 -4.60 7.93 20.90
N LEU A 321 -4.99 8.28 19.67
CA LEU A 321 -4.07 8.31 18.53
C LEU A 321 -2.88 9.26 18.77
N ALA A 322 -3.10 10.37 19.49
CA ALA A 322 -2.07 11.32 19.87
C ALA A 322 -0.95 10.69 20.72
N ASP A 323 -1.29 9.74 21.60
CA ASP A 323 -0.30 9.07 22.45
C ASP A 323 0.61 8.13 21.63
N ASP A 324 0.04 7.46 20.60
CA ASP A 324 0.83 6.64 19.65
C ASP A 324 1.76 7.51 18.82
N GLN A 325 1.28 8.65 18.35
CA GLN A 325 2.09 9.60 17.59
C GLN A 325 3.24 10.15 18.45
N ALA A 326 2.97 10.54 19.68
CA ALA A 326 4.01 10.99 20.62
C ALA A 326 5.04 9.89 20.85
N GLY A 327 4.61 8.64 21.05
CA GLY A 327 5.49 7.48 21.16
C GLY A 327 6.33 7.22 19.91
N LEU A 328 5.74 7.36 18.73
CA LEU A 328 6.45 7.21 17.45
C LEU A 328 7.50 8.32 17.29
N VAL A 329 7.13 9.58 17.52
CA VAL A 329 8.04 10.72 17.48
C VAL A 329 9.21 10.50 18.44
N ALA A 330 8.93 10.11 19.70
CA ALA A 330 9.98 9.85 20.71
C ALA A 330 10.95 8.74 20.25
N ARG A 331 10.46 7.66 19.62
CA ARG A 331 11.31 6.59 19.06
C ARG A 331 12.15 7.08 17.88
N MET A 332 11.61 7.96 17.03
CA MET A 332 12.35 8.56 15.92
C MET A 332 13.44 9.51 16.46
N ASP A 333 13.10 10.36 17.40
CA ASP A 333 14.01 11.35 17.98
C ASP A 333 15.14 10.68 18.78
N ALA A 334 14.87 9.55 19.44
CA ALA A 334 15.92 8.75 20.10
C ALA A 334 17.00 8.25 19.13
N GLY A 335 16.71 8.21 17.83
CA GLY A 335 17.65 7.83 16.77
C GLY A 335 18.36 9.02 16.11
N LEU A 336 18.05 10.25 16.47
CA LEU A 336 18.74 11.43 15.95
C LEU A 336 20.12 11.59 16.63
N PRO A 337 21.13 12.15 15.90
CA PRO A 337 22.40 12.49 16.50
C PRO A 337 22.21 13.47 17.67
N ARG A 338 22.89 13.21 18.79
CA ARG A 338 22.86 14.09 19.98
C ARG A 338 23.96 15.17 19.97
N ASP A 339 24.92 15.03 19.07
CA ASP A 339 26.09 15.89 18.94
C ASP A 339 26.17 16.48 17.52
N GLY A 340 26.82 17.63 17.38
CA GLY A 340 27.07 18.30 16.11
C GLY A 340 26.05 19.40 15.77
N VAL A 341 26.12 19.89 14.52
CA VAL A 341 25.30 21.02 14.03
C VAL A 341 23.81 20.86 14.27
N VAL A 342 23.31 19.63 14.19
CA VAL A 342 21.88 19.32 14.45
C VAL A 342 21.55 19.58 15.94
N ALA A 343 22.44 19.20 16.85
CA ALA A 343 22.25 19.43 18.29
C ALA A 343 22.34 20.92 18.66
N GLU A 344 23.21 21.67 18.00
CA GLU A 344 23.34 23.12 18.21
C GLU A 344 22.14 23.90 17.63
N LEU A 345 21.53 23.42 16.54
CA LEU A 345 20.30 23.96 15.95
C LEU A 345 19.04 23.50 16.69
N ALA A 346 19.16 22.46 17.50
CA ALA A 346 18.05 21.80 18.20
C ALA A 346 17.49 22.58 19.39
N TRP A 347 18.04 23.80 19.69
CA TRP A 347 17.57 24.57 20.81
C TRP A 347 16.45 25.53 20.46
N SER A 348 15.24 25.04 20.61
CA SER A 348 14.08 25.79 21.09
C SER A 348 13.09 24.77 21.63
N PRO A 349 12.91 24.69 22.94
CA PRO A 349 11.79 23.96 23.48
C PRO A 349 10.53 24.66 22.95
N SER A 350 9.78 23.98 22.09
CA SER A 350 8.39 24.33 21.92
C SER A 350 7.72 23.99 23.25
N GLU A 351 7.59 25.00 24.10
CA GLU A 351 6.74 24.97 25.30
C GLU A 351 5.26 24.93 24.87
N ALA A 352 4.87 23.98 24.02
CA ALA A 352 3.51 23.56 23.96
C ALA A 352 3.29 22.65 25.17
N GLU A 353 2.85 23.22 26.26
CA GLU A 353 2.38 22.50 27.42
C GLU A 353 1.37 21.44 26.94
N PRO A 354 1.58 20.15 27.25
CA PRO A 354 0.62 19.13 26.84
C PRO A 354 -0.73 19.51 27.43
N PRO A 355 -1.85 19.38 26.67
CA PRO A 355 -3.18 19.74 27.17
C PRO A 355 -3.43 18.99 28.48
N SER A 356 -3.94 19.73 29.47
CA SER A 356 -4.26 19.17 30.78
C SER A 356 -5.08 17.89 30.65
N PRO A 357 -4.83 16.85 31.45
CA PRO A 357 -5.58 15.59 31.40
C PRO A 357 -7.08 15.76 31.50
N ASP A 358 -7.53 16.82 32.16
CA ASP A 358 -8.95 17.14 32.41
C ASP A 358 -9.68 17.72 31.18
N ASP A 359 -8.96 18.22 30.16
CA ASP A 359 -9.56 18.76 28.92
C ASP A 359 -9.73 17.71 27.81
N ARG A 360 -9.30 16.48 28.05
CA ARG A 360 -9.45 15.41 27.05
C ARG A 360 -10.85 14.82 27.08
N PRO A 361 -11.52 14.66 25.93
CA PRO A 361 -12.79 13.94 25.89
C PRO A 361 -12.59 12.51 26.41
N ALA A 362 -13.63 11.96 27.05
CA ALA A 362 -13.57 10.57 27.52
C ALA A 362 -13.17 9.64 26.36
N PRO A 363 -12.22 8.71 26.61
CA PRO A 363 -11.75 7.81 25.56
C PRO A 363 -12.90 6.94 25.03
N ALA A 364 -12.94 6.74 23.73
CA ALA A 364 -13.85 5.81 23.11
C ALA A 364 -13.66 4.41 23.70
N GLN A 365 -14.75 3.66 23.86
CA GLN A 365 -14.73 2.29 24.38
C GLN A 365 -14.82 1.31 23.21
N ALA A 366 -14.06 0.21 23.26
CA ALA A 366 -14.13 -0.85 22.27
C ALA A 366 -14.09 -2.24 22.94
N PRO A 367 -14.80 -3.24 22.39
CA PRO A 367 -14.78 -4.60 22.90
C PRO A 367 -13.36 -5.18 22.89
N PHE A 368 -12.95 -5.79 24.00
CA PHE A 368 -11.65 -6.45 24.14
C PHE A 368 -11.76 -7.94 23.85
N VAL A 369 -10.92 -8.45 22.97
CA VAL A 369 -10.79 -9.89 22.70
C VAL A 369 -9.39 -10.34 23.08
N SER A 370 -9.32 -11.30 24.04
CA SER A 370 -8.05 -11.81 24.55
C SER A 370 -7.26 -12.59 23.49
N ARG A 371 -5.95 -12.59 23.62
CA ARG A 371 -5.04 -13.34 22.75
C ARG A 371 -5.38 -14.83 22.69
N SER A 372 -5.69 -15.43 23.86
CA SER A 372 -6.08 -16.84 23.95
C SER A 372 -7.35 -17.15 23.15
N ARG A 373 -8.34 -16.24 23.18
CA ARG A 373 -9.57 -16.41 22.40
C ARG A 373 -9.29 -16.32 20.89
N LEU A 374 -8.44 -15.41 20.46
CA LEU A 374 -8.01 -15.29 19.07
C LEU A 374 -7.24 -16.54 18.60
N GLU A 375 -6.38 -17.11 19.43
CA GLU A 375 -5.67 -18.37 19.13
C GLU A 375 -6.67 -19.53 18.98
N THR A 376 -7.69 -19.62 19.83
CA THR A 376 -8.76 -20.61 19.69
C THR A 376 -9.51 -20.45 18.37
N MET A 377 -9.96 -19.23 18.05
CA MET A 377 -10.64 -18.94 16.78
C MET A 377 -9.77 -19.28 15.56
N THR A 378 -8.47 -19.00 15.65
CA THR A 378 -7.53 -19.33 14.57
C THR A 378 -7.40 -20.85 14.40
N THR A 379 -7.35 -21.60 15.49
CA THR A 379 -7.33 -23.08 15.46
C THR A 379 -8.61 -23.62 14.83
N GLU A 380 -9.76 -23.10 15.20
CA GLU A 380 -11.06 -23.47 14.60
C GLU A 380 -11.06 -23.21 13.07
N LEU A 381 -10.47 -22.08 12.61
CA LEU A 381 -10.33 -21.82 11.18
C LEU A 381 -9.42 -22.83 10.47
N TYR A 382 -8.37 -23.33 11.14
CA TYR A 382 -7.55 -24.43 10.61
C TYR A 382 -8.33 -25.73 10.51
N ASP A 383 -9.12 -26.07 11.51
CA ASP A 383 -9.93 -27.28 11.52
C ASP A 383 -11.01 -27.24 10.45
N GLU A 384 -11.62 -26.07 10.22
CA GLU A 384 -12.70 -25.86 9.26
C GLU A 384 -12.20 -25.80 7.80
N PHE A 385 -11.12 -25.05 7.55
CA PHE A 385 -10.65 -24.73 6.18
C PHE A 385 -9.34 -25.44 5.81
N GLY A 386 -8.55 -25.86 6.77
CA GLY A 386 -7.38 -26.72 6.69
C GLY A 386 -6.46 -26.48 5.50
N ALA A 387 -6.02 -27.58 4.90
CA ALA A 387 -5.08 -27.59 3.77
C ALA A 387 -5.61 -26.94 2.48
N ALA A 388 -6.92 -26.72 2.36
CA ALA A 388 -7.51 -26.12 1.18
C ALA A 388 -7.29 -24.60 1.10
N SER A 389 -7.08 -23.92 2.24
CA SER A 389 -7.04 -22.45 2.32
C SER A 389 -5.72 -21.88 2.80
N PHE A 390 -4.88 -22.66 3.47
CA PHE A 390 -3.62 -22.21 4.04
C PHE A 390 -2.43 -22.93 3.43
N THR A 391 -1.36 -22.18 3.16
CA THR A 391 -0.10 -22.76 2.68
C THR A 391 0.55 -23.62 3.77
N SER A 392 1.36 -24.60 3.39
CA SER A 392 2.07 -25.48 4.34
C SER A 392 2.89 -24.71 5.38
N ALA A 393 3.47 -23.56 5.00
CA ALA A 393 4.20 -22.71 5.94
C ALA A 393 3.29 -22.16 7.05
N TRP A 394 2.07 -21.71 6.73
CA TRP A 394 1.13 -21.21 7.72
C TRP A 394 0.49 -22.34 8.53
N GLN A 395 0.36 -23.53 7.96
CA GLN A 395 -0.12 -24.70 8.70
C GLN A 395 0.87 -25.11 9.80
N GLN A 396 2.16 -24.88 9.62
CA GLN A 396 3.20 -25.15 10.62
C GLN A 396 3.37 -24.05 11.66
N ASP A 397 2.89 -22.83 11.38
CA ASP A 397 3.00 -21.66 12.27
C ASP A 397 1.66 -20.90 12.40
N PRO A 398 0.68 -21.46 13.12
CA PRO A 398 -0.60 -20.81 13.37
C PRO A 398 -0.47 -19.48 14.13
N ARG A 399 0.50 -19.41 15.07
CA ARG A 399 0.73 -18.19 15.85
C ARG A 399 1.28 -17.07 15.00
N GLY A 400 2.23 -17.37 14.12
CA GLY A 400 2.76 -16.41 13.16
C GLY A 400 1.69 -15.93 12.17
N LEU A 401 0.77 -16.81 11.76
CA LEU A 401 -0.39 -16.39 10.96
C LEU A 401 -1.27 -15.41 11.73
N LEU A 402 -1.61 -15.72 12.99
CA LEU A 402 -2.43 -14.83 13.82
C LEU A 402 -1.76 -13.45 14.00
N ASP A 403 -0.45 -13.41 14.25
CA ASP A 403 0.30 -12.17 14.38
C ASP A 403 0.28 -11.35 13.07
N ALA A 404 0.46 -12.01 11.94
CA ALA A 404 0.37 -11.38 10.63
C ALA A 404 -1.04 -10.84 10.33
N VAL A 405 -2.09 -11.57 10.75
CA VAL A 405 -3.50 -11.15 10.62
C VAL A 405 -3.81 -9.97 11.51
N ILE A 406 -3.38 -9.99 12.78
CA ILE A 406 -3.56 -8.85 13.69
C ILE A 406 -2.86 -7.61 13.14
N GLY A 407 -1.61 -7.74 12.68
CA GLY A 407 -0.87 -6.65 12.05
C GLY A 407 -1.59 -6.10 10.83
N PHE A 408 -2.08 -6.97 9.94
CA PHE A 408 -2.82 -6.59 8.74
C PHE A 408 -4.12 -5.83 9.07
N LEU A 409 -4.90 -6.32 10.04
CA LEU A 409 -6.15 -5.67 10.47
C LEU A 409 -5.92 -4.38 11.26
N SER A 410 -4.80 -4.29 11.98
CA SER A 410 -4.35 -3.04 12.63
C SER A 410 -3.97 -1.98 11.60
N ASP A 411 -3.23 -2.36 10.55
CA ASP A 411 -2.88 -1.47 9.44
C ASP A 411 -4.14 -0.93 8.70
N LEU A 412 -5.23 -1.70 8.71
CA LEU A 412 -6.54 -1.29 8.18
C LEU A 412 -7.41 -0.53 9.19
N THR A 413 -6.88 -0.25 10.39
CA THR A 413 -7.61 0.40 11.48
C THR A 413 -8.93 -0.31 11.88
N LEU A 414 -8.94 -1.63 11.79
CA LEU A 414 -10.08 -2.48 12.18
C LEU A 414 -9.89 -3.11 13.56
N LEU A 415 -8.64 -3.40 13.93
CA LEU A 415 -8.24 -3.87 15.26
C LEU A 415 -7.17 -2.95 15.84
N ARG A 416 -7.13 -2.85 17.17
CA ARG A 416 -6.08 -2.15 17.89
C ARG A 416 -5.38 -3.11 18.85
N PRO A 417 -4.12 -3.47 18.61
CA PRO A 417 -3.36 -4.30 19.56
C PRO A 417 -3.17 -3.58 20.89
N VAL A 418 -3.44 -4.30 21.96
CA VAL A 418 -3.20 -3.87 23.35
C VAL A 418 -2.59 -5.03 24.14
N PRO A 419 -1.96 -4.78 25.30
CA PRO A 419 -1.44 -5.85 26.13
C PRO A 419 -2.50 -6.94 26.42
N GLY A 420 -2.18 -8.19 26.09
CA GLY A 420 -3.05 -9.34 26.32
C GLY A 420 -4.08 -9.65 25.23
N GLY A 421 -4.23 -8.82 24.20
CA GLY A 421 -5.19 -9.05 23.12
C GLY A 421 -5.35 -7.91 22.13
N VAL A 422 -6.57 -7.72 21.65
CA VAL A 422 -6.92 -6.65 20.72
C VAL A 422 -8.24 -5.98 21.13
N LEU A 423 -8.37 -4.71 20.80
CA LEU A 423 -9.64 -3.99 20.80
C LEU A 423 -10.25 -4.06 19.40
N VAL A 424 -11.54 -4.34 19.31
CA VAL A 424 -12.28 -4.42 18.06
C VAL A 424 -12.87 -3.05 17.74
N LEU A 425 -12.33 -2.38 16.73
CA LEU A 425 -12.80 -1.06 16.34
C LEU A 425 -14.12 -1.16 15.54
N PRO A 426 -14.99 -0.14 15.60
CA PRO A 426 -16.34 -0.25 15.04
C PRO A 426 -16.39 -0.63 13.55
N ALA A 427 -15.45 -0.15 12.73
CA ALA A 427 -15.42 -0.47 11.31
C ALA A 427 -15.15 -1.96 11.01
N ALA A 428 -14.65 -2.74 11.98
CA ALA A 428 -14.47 -4.19 11.84
C ALA A 428 -15.81 -4.90 11.57
N LEU A 429 -16.89 -4.42 12.16
CA LEU A 429 -18.25 -5.00 12.00
C LEU A 429 -18.82 -4.84 10.59
N ARG A 430 -18.21 -4.02 9.73
CA ARG A 430 -18.51 -3.97 8.30
C ARG A 430 -18.31 -5.32 7.61
N TYR A 431 -17.41 -6.13 8.16
CA TYR A 431 -16.96 -7.40 7.57
C TYR A 431 -17.57 -8.65 8.24
N ARG A 432 -18.64 -8.48 9.02
CA ARG A 432 -19.29 -9.57 9.77
C ARG A 432 -19.84 -10.71 8.90
N ASN A 433 -20.25 -10.44 7.66
CA ASN A 433 -20.89 -11.42 6.78
C ASN A 433 -19.91 -12.08 5.78
N ILE A 434 -18.62 -12.08 6.07
CA ILE A 434 -17.64 -12.74 5.20
C ILE A 434 -17.78 -14.26 5.38
N ARG A 435 -18.00 -14.96 4.25
CA ARG A 435 -18.04 -16.42 4.19
C ARG A 435 -17.05 -16.94 3.16
N ALA A 436 -16.40 -18.05 3.45
CA ALA A 436 -15.55 -18.73 2.48
C ALA A 436 -16.40 -19.70 1.66
N ALA A 437 -16.41 -19.55 0.34
CA ALA A 437 -16.89 -20.60 -0.54
C ALA A 437 -15.75 -21.62 -0.74
N LEU A 438 -15.85 -22.77 -0.12
CA LEU A 438 -14.95 -23.88 -0.43
C LEU A 438 -15.25 -24.37 -1.84
N PRO A 439 -14.23 -24.53 -2.72
CA PRO A 439 -14.46 -25.16 -4.01
C PRO A 439 -14.99 -26.58 -3.72
N THR A 440 -16.19 -26.85 -4.20
CA THR A 440 -16.73 -28.23 -4.20
C THR A 440 -15.72 -29.09 -4.94
N ARG A 441 -15.01 -29.96 -4.21
CA ARG A 441 -14.22 -31.01 -4.84
C ARG A 441 -15.22 -31.87 -5.62
N THR A 442 -15.31 -31.67 -6.92
CA THR A 442 -15.78 -32.70 -7.80
C THR A 442 -14.82 -33.86 -7.59
N SER A 443 -15.28 -34.86 -6.86
CA SER A 443 -14.54 -36.12 -6.65
C SER A 443 -14.09 -36.60 -8.02
N GLY A 444 -12.79 -36.82 -8.11
CA GLY A 444 -12.06 -37.03 -9.33
C GLY A 444 -12.59 -38.12 -10.21
N GLY A 445 -12.52 -37.87 -11.49
CA GLY A 445 -12.22 -38.89 -12.47
C GLY A 445 -13.34 -39.86 -12.79
N GLN A 446 -14.52 -39.37 -13.14
CA GLN A 446 -15.29 -39.96 -14.22
C GLN A 446 -15.45 -38.89 -15.31
N LEU A 447 -14.68 -39.03 -16.37
CA LEU A 447 -15.04 -38.46 -17.65
C LEU A 447 -16.45 -38.98 -17.96
N ALA A 448 -17.48 -38.23 -17.60
CA ALA A 448 -18.80 -38.42 -18.17
C ALA A 448 -18.62 -38.12 -19.66
N LEU A 449 -18.51 -39.15 -20.46
CA LEU A 449 -18.80 -39.08 -21.85
C LEU A 449 -20.22 -38.51 -21.94
N VAL A 450 -20.31 -37.22 -22.22
CA VAL A 450 -21.58 -36.60 -22.63
C VAL A 450 -21.94 -37.31 -23.93
N ALA A 451 -22.90 -38.21 -23.83
CA ALA A 451 -23.53 -38.78 -25.00
C ALA A 451 -24.12 -37.60 -25.78
N LEU A 452 -23.56 -37.32 -26.94
CA LEU A 452 -24.17 -36.41 -27.91
C LEU A 452 -25.59 -36.93 -28.21
N PRO A 453 -26.63 -36.09 -28.18
CA PRO A 453 -27.96 -36.49 -28.60
C PRO A 453 -27.86 -36.94 -30.06
N GLU A 454 -28.41 -38.14 -30.35
CA GLU A 454 -28.52 -38.65 -31.70
C GLU A 454 -29.29 -37.64 -32.58
N PRO A 455 -28.81 -37.35 -33.78
CA PRO A 455 -29.56 -36.50 -34.71
C PRO A 455 -30.81 -37.24 -35.14
N THR A 456 -31.95 -36.64 -34.82
CA THR A 456 -33.26 -37.04 -35.30
C THR A 456 -33.22 -37.10 -36.84
N ALA A 457 -33.47 -38.27 -37.39
CA ALA A 457 -33.60 -38.49 -38.81
C ALA A 457 -34.72 -37.63 -39.42
N GLN A 458 -34.35 -36.69 -40.28
CA GLN A 458 -35.28 -36.10 -41.25
C GLN A 458 -34.98 -36.67 -42.65
N GLN A 459 -36.04 -37.18 -43.23
CA GLN A 459 -36.13 -37.83 -44.50
C GLN A 459 -35.77 -36.96 -45.69
N ASP A 460 -35.03 -37.55 -46.61
CA ASP A 460 -35.05 -37.48 -48.04
C ASP A 460 -35.37 -36.20 -48.82
N THR A 461 -34.48 -35.78 -49.70
CA THR A 461 -34.54 -36.09 -51.14
C THR A 461 -33.23 -35.53 -51.83
N PRO A 462 -32.86 -36.12 -53.00
CA PRO A 462 -31.47 -36.17 -53.46
C PRO A 462 -31.16 -35.17 -54.59
N GLY A 463 -29.91 -34.94 -54.85
CA GLY A 463 -29.49 -34.24 -56.06
C GLY A 463 -28.03 -33.76 -56.09
N GLN A 464 -27.22 -34.58 -56.83
CA GLN A 464 -26.10 -34.21 -57.71
C GLN A 464 -24.80 -33.63 -57.10
N GLN A 465 -23.73 -34.45 -57.13
CA GLN A 465 -22.57 -34.47 -58.07
C GLN A 465 -21.87 -33.10 -58.21
N ASP A 466 -20.61 -32.93 -57.86
CA ASP A 466 -19.36 -33.33 -58.51
C ASP A 466 -18.14 -32.85 -57.78
N SER A 467 -17.23 -33.74 -57.61
CA SER A 467 -15.82 -33.90 -58.00
C SER A 467 -14.76 -32.90 -57.53
N SER A 468 -13.72 -33.53 -57.09
CA SER A 468 -12.26 -33.24 -57.20
C SER A 468 -11.72 -32.14 -56.26
N GLY A 469 -10.63 -32.32 -55.61
CA GLY A 469 -9.50 -33.16 -55.63
C GLY A 469 -8.43 -32.70 -54.65
N GLN A 470 -7.78 -33.69 -54.14
CA GLN A 470 -6.34 -33.85 -53.91
C GLN A 470 -5.51 -32.91 -52.99
N GLN A 471 -4.95 -33.56 -52.02
CA GLN A 471 -3.49 -33.60 -51.66
C GLN A 471 -2.94 -32.33 -50.98
N GLY A 472 -2.22 -32.41 -49.93
CA GLY A 472 -1.30 -33.32 -49.35
C GLY A 472 -0.49 -32.66 -48.22
N SER A 473 -0.07 -33.43 -47.37
CA SER A 473 1.20 -33.74 -46.70
C SER A 473 1.69 -32.83 -45.60
N SER A 474 1.77 -33.43 -44.46
CA SER A 474 2.98 -33.77 -43.62
C SER A 474 3.78 -32.67 -42.97
N GLY A 475 4.04 -32.91 -41.68
CA GLY A 475 5.17 -32.40 -40.92
C GLY A 475 4.90 -32.14 -39.44
N GLN A 476 4.92 -33.12 -38.67
CA GLN A 476 5.76 -33.50 -37.52
C GLN A 476 6.62 -32.38 -36.88
N GLN A 477 6.42 -32.08 -35.59
CA GLN A 477 7.30 -32.40 -34.47
C GLN A 477 6.90 -31.68 -33.18
N ASP A 478 6.74 -32.47 -32.14
CA ASP A 478 6.74 -32.17 -30.70
C ASP A 478 8.18 -31.86 -30.19
N PRO A 479 8.47 -31.73 -28.88
CA PRO A 479 7.77 -31.15 -27.73
C PRO A 479 8.72 -30.33 -26.81
N SER A 480 8.19 -29.59 -25.85
CA SER A 480 8.78 -29.42 -24.49
C SER A 480 7.89 -28.50 -23.64
N GLY A 481 7.30 -28.91 -22.64
CA GLY A 481 7.51 -28.96 -21.24
C GLY A 481 7.51 -27.60 -20.58
N GLN A 482 6.37 -27.17 -19.98
CA GLN A 482 6.42 -26.20 -18.88
C GLN A 482 5.33 -26.53 -17.84
N HIS A 483 5.84 -26.78 -16.63
CA HIS A 483 5.07 -26.95 -15.40
C HIS A 483 4.32 -25.65 -15.04
N GLY A 484 3.01 -25.66 -15.10
CA GLY A 484 2.14 -24.66 -14.54
C GLY A 484 1.65 -25.13 -13.16
N SER A 485 2.05 -24.46 -12.09
CA SER A 485 1.44 -24.62 -10.78
C SER A 485 0.07 -23.92 -10.78
N SER A 486 -1.00 -24.69 -10.80
CA SER A 486 -2.35 -24.20 -10.61
C SER A 486 -2.58 -23.84 -9.15
N GLY A 487 -2.49 -22.54 -8.81
CA GLY A 487 -3.03 -22.00 -7.57
C GLY A 487 -4.57 -22.01 -7.64
N GLN A 488 -5.19 -22.75 -6.75
CA GLN A 488 -6.65 -22.72 -6.59
C GLN A 488 -7.08 -21.38 -5.99
N GLU A 489 -7.87 -20.61 -6.71
CA GLU A 489 -8.52 -19.41 -6.20
C GLU A 489 -9.74 -19.78 -5.36
N VAL A 490 -9.74 -19.31 -4.12
CA VAL A 490 -10.91 -19.32 -3.24
C VAL A 490 -11.62 -17.99 -3.42
N SER A 491 -12.88 -18.01 -3.88
CA SER A 491 -13.68 -16.79 -4.03
C SER A 491 -14.45 -16.49 -2.74
N PHE A 492 -14.45 -15.24 -2.35
CA PHE A 492 -15.17 -14.74 -1.17
C PHE A 492 -16.33 -13.87 -1.65
N THR A 493 -17.50 -14.10 -1.07
CA THR A 493 -18.69 -13.27 -1.31
C THR A 493 -19.08 -12.54 -0.04
N GLN A 494 -19.50 -11.29 -0.21
CA GLN A 494 -20.13 -10.50 0.82
C GLN A 494 -21.61 -10.42 0.50
N GLU A 495 -22.49 -10.93 1.38
CA GLU A 495 -23.93 -10.71 1.28
C GLU A 495 -24.28 -9.33 1.83
N GLU A 496 -24.82 -8.47 0.98
CA GLU A 496 -25.43 -7.20 1.41
C GLU A 496 -26.76 -7.53 2.08
N GLY A 497 -26.81 -7.44 3.40
CA GLY A 497 -28.06 -7.48 4.16
C GLY A 497 -28.82 -6.18 3.99
N ARG A 498 -30.07 -6.29 3.61
CA ARG A 498 -31.05 -5.20 3.59
C ARG A 498 -31.33 -4.66 4.98
#